data_223911e21d3943e84f4f52ef353ff23d
#
_entry.id   223911e21d3943e84f4f52ef353ff23d
#
_cell.length_a   1.000
_cell.length_b   1.000
_cell.length_c   1.000
_cell.angle_alpha   90.00
_cell.angle_beta   90.00
_cell.angle_gamma   90.00
#
_symmetry.space_group_name_H-M   'P 1'
#
loop_
_entity.id
_entity.type
_entity.pdbx_description
1 polymer ?
#
loop_
_entity_poly.entity_id
_entity_poly.type
_entity_poly.pdbx_seq_one_letter_code
_entity_poly.pdbx_strand_id
1 'polypeptide(L)'
;AEAEKARAIEGHYTAELILKACARVDDHPYRTRKRVRPVGPMYEADVAVANAVLADRGYRTAFGFQRIGYRSPEWHPMTGHVLVVPMWNEGQLGTLEFIDAAGHKSFLPKAPTAGAWWSTRLIGESMTIGIAEGVATALSIDLVRGIPCVAAMSCGNMPRVAGWFARHWPGRQFVVFSDVGNGEKDARKAAAVCGGRLELPAFAGELLEAFKERTGTDKDPTDWNDYYVATGELP
;
A
#
# COMPACT_ATOMS: atom_id res chain seq x y z
N ALA A 1 8.56 -16.37 -19.06
CA ALA A 1 7.78 -17.30 -18.22
C ALA A 1 8.64 -17.97 -17.13
N GLU A 2 9.69 -18.79 -17.48
CA GLU A 2 10.52 -19.49 -16.47
C GLU A 2 11.27 -18.55 -15.53
N ALA A 3 11.95 -17.53 -16.04
CA ALA A 3 12.67 -16.55 -15.24
C ALA A 3 11.75 -15.74 -14.32
N GLU A 4 10.51 -15.51 -14.72
CA GLU A 4 9.50 -14.84 -13.92
C GLU A 4 9.00 -15.75 -12.79
N LYS A 5 8.76 -17.01 -13.09
CA LYS A 5 8.39 -18.03 -12.10
C LYS A 5 9.50 -18.21 -11.05
N ALA A 6 10.75 -18.28 -11.49
CA ALA A 6 11.89 -18.36 -10.58
C ALA A 6 11.99 -17.14 -9.65
N ARG A 7 11.77 -15.93 -10.18
CA ARG A 7 11.71 -14.69 -9.36
C ARG A 7 10.57 -14.69 -8.37
N ALA A 8 9.40 -15.20 -8.76
CA ALA A 8 8.24 -15.29 -7.85
C ALA A 8 8.52 -16.27 -6.70
N ILE A 9 9.11 -17.42 -6.98
CA ILE A 9 9.50 -18.41 -5.96
C ILE A 9 10.55 -17.83 -5.00
N GLU A 10 11.60 -17.20 -5.54
CA GLU A 10 12.64 -16.55 -4.73
C GLU A 10 12.08 -15.42 -3.88
N GLY A 11 11.20 -14.59 -4.45
CA GLY A 11 10.51 -13.52 -3.74
C GLY A 11 9.68 -14.05 -2.58
N HIS A 12 8.92 -15.11 -2.79
CA HIS A 12 8.12 -15.77 -1.76
C HIS A 12 8.99 -16.23 -0.58
N TYR A 13 10.02 -17.03 -0.82
CA TYR A 13 10.90 -17.52 0.24
C TYR A 13 11.64 -16.40 0.99
N THR A 14 12.10 -15.39 0.26
CA THR A 14 12.77 -14.24 0.90
C THR A 14 11.79 -13.44 1.75
N ALA A 15 10.56 -13.22 1.27
CA ALA A 15 9.50 -12.56 2.03
C ALA A 15 9.16 -13.32 3.32
N GLU A 16 9.04 -14.66 3.25
CA GLU A 16 8.80 -15.47 4.46
C GLU A 16 9.92 -15.37 5.49
N LEU A 17 11.18 -15.41 5.05
CA LEU A 17 12.33 -15.28 5.95
C LEU A 17 12.34 -13.92 6.65
N ILE A 18 12.08 -12.85 5.91
CA ILE A 18 12.00 -11.50 6.50
C ILE A 18 10.85 -11.43 7.49
N LEU A 19 9.65 -11.91 7.14
CA LEU A 19 8.49 -11.88 8.04
C LEU A 19 8.70 -12.67 9.34
N LYS A 20 9.45 -13.77 9.30
CA LYS A 20 9.82 -14.54 10.51
C LYS A 20 10.70 -13.74 11.48
N ALA A 21 11.44 -12.77 10.97
CA ALA A 21 12.29 -11.88 11.76
C ALA A 21 11.59 -10.57 12.20
N CYS A 22 10.34 -10.36 11.75
CA CYS A 22 9.56 -9.17 12.09
C CYS A 22 8.71 -9.39 13.36
N ALA A 23 8.47 -8.30 14.09
CA ALA A 23 7.45 -8.24 15.13
C ALA A 23 6.10 -7.77 14.55
N ARG A 24 5.01 -8.02 15.27
CA ARG A 24 3.73 -7.35 14.98
C ARG A 24 3.89 -5.85 15.26
N VAL A 25 3.36 -5.03 14.37
CA VAL A 25 3.41 -3.58 14.56
C VAL A 25 2.57 -3.17 15.76
N ASP A 26 3.17 -2.39 16.64
CA ASP A 26 2.48 -1.76 17.78
C ASP A 26 2.30 -0.26 17.51
N ASP A 27 3.38 0.49 17.54
CA ASP A 27 3.37 1.92 17.26
C ASP A 27 4.48 2.26 16.24
N HIS A 28 4.09 2.90 15.17
CA HIS A 28 5.03 3.31 14.14
C HIS A 28 4.72 4.75 13.68
N PRO A 29 5.73 5.65 13.58
CA PRO A 29 5.52 7.08 13.29
C PRO A 29 4.73 7.36 12.02
N TYR A 30 4.89 6.54 10.99
CA TYR A 30 4.09 6.64 9.76
C TYR A 30 2.58 6.51 10.05
N ARG A 31 2.20 5.52 10.87
CA ARG A 31 0.79 5.27 11.21
C ARG A 31 0.21 6.40 12.06
N THR A 32 0.99 6.86 13.06
CA THR A 32 0.61 7.99 13.92
C THR A 32 0.33 9.24 13.07
N ARG A 33 1.23 9.57 12.14
CA ARG A 33 1.07 10.70 11.23
C ARG A 33 -0.14 10.52 10.30
N LYS A 34 -0.39 9.30 9.80
CA LYS A 34 -1.54 8.98 8.95
C LYS A 34 -2.83 8.74 9.75
N ARG A 35 -2.78 8.80 11.09
CA ARG A 35 -3.90 8.60 12.04
C ARG A 35 -4.64 7.27 11.84
N VAL A 36 -3.95 6.24 11.37
CA VAL A 36 -4.52 4.93 11.09
C VAL A 36 -4.10 3.90 12.11
N ARG A 37 -5.03 3.01 12.49
CA ARG A 37 -4.75 1.86 13.37
C ARG A 37 -4.33 0.67 12.52
N PRO A 38 -3.49 -0.25 13.05
CA PRO A 38 -3.20 -1.49 12.36
C PRO A 38 -4.46 -2.37 12.42
N VAL A 39 -4.99 -2.64 11.27
CA VAL A 39 -5.92 -3.74 11.03
C VAL A 39 -5.28 -4.62 9.96
N GLY A 40 -5.46 -5.92 10.05
CA GLY A 40 -4.83 -6.85 9.13
C GLY A 40 -3.36 -7.17 9.44
N PRO A 41 -2.73 -7.94 8.57
CA PRO A 41 -1.35 -8.38 8.76
C PRO A 41 -0.38 -7.24 8.41
N MET A 42 0.14 -6.58 9.44
CA MET A 42 1.23 -5.60 9.34
C MET A 42 2.27 -5.92 10.39
N TYR A 43 3.52 -5.70 10.03
CA TYR A 43 4.68 -6.02 10.86
C TYR A 43 5.61 -4.82 10.90
N GLU A 44 6.61 -4.90 11.78
CA GLU A 44 7.70 -3.94 11.86
C GLU A 44 9.02 -4.65 12.10
N ALA A 45 10.09 -4.08 11.61
CA ALA A 45 11.45 -4.52 11.86
C ALA A 45 12.43 -3.35 11.77
N ASP A 46 13.61 -3.49 12.37
CA ASP A 46 14.75 -2.69 11.94
C ASP A 46 15.12 -3.11 10.52
N VAL A 47 15.26 -2.15 9.61
CA VAL A 47 15.60 -2.43 8.21
C VAL A 47 16.94 -3.17 8.07
N ALA A 48 17.84 -3.03 9.04
CA ALA A 48 19.11 -3.77 9.06
C ALA A 48 18.88 -5.29 9.14
N VAL A 49 17.85 -5.74 9.88
CA VAL A 49 17.47 -7.16 9.96
C VAL A 49 17.01 -7.67 8.60
N ALA A 50 16.15 -6.91 7.92
CA ALA A 50 15.69 -7.27 6.58
C ALA A 50 16.84 -7.25 5.55
N ASN A 51 17.75 -6.29 5.65
CA ASN A 51 18.95 -6.22 4.80
C ASN A 51 19.91 -7.38 5.03
N ALA A 52 20.06 -7.87 6.27
CA ALA A 52 20.85 -9.06 6.58
C ALA A 52 20.27 -10.29 5.86
N VAL A 53 18.96 -10.50 5.90
CA VAL A 53 18.30 -11.58 5.14
C VAL A 53 18.57 -11.44 3.63
N LEU A 54 18.50 -10.22 3.07
CA LEU A 54 18.82 -10.00 1.66
C LEU A 54 20.28 -10.37 1.34
N ALA A 55 21.23 -9.97 2.19
CA ALA A 55 22.64 -10.27 2.01
C ALA A 55 22.91 -11.78 2.05
N ASP A 56 22.34 -12.50 3.01
CA ASP A 56 22.45 -13.96 3.14
C ASP A 56 21.86 -14.69 1.92
N ARG A 57 20.86 -14.09 1.26
CA ARG A 57 20.27 -14.59 0.02
C ARG A 57 21.02 -14.15 -1.24
N GLY A 58 22.15 -13.46 -1.11
CA GLY A 58 22.97 -13.02 -2.23
C GLY A 58 22.43 -11.79 -2.99
N TYR A 59 21.53 -11.03 -2.39
CA TYR A 59 21.12 -9.75 -2.96
C TYR A 59 22.23 -8.71 -2.76
N ARG A 60 22.51 -7.93 -3.81
CA ARG A 60 23.49 -6.84 -3.77
C ARG A 60 22.90 -5.49 -3.40
N THR A 61 21.57 -5.40 -3.34
CA THR A 61 20.85 -4.16 -3.14
C THR A 61 20.11 -4.21 -1.80
N ALA A 62 20.38 -3.26 -0.92
CA ALA A 62 19.63 -3.04 0.32
C ALA A 62 18.30 -2.34 0.02
N PHE A 63 17.40 -2.31 1.01
CA PHE A 63 16.18 -1.52 0.92
C PHE A 63 16.49 -0.02 0.88
N GLY A 64 15.81 0.69 0.01
CA GLY A 64 15.97 2.11 -0.16
C GLY A 64 14.95 2.68 -1.14
N PHE A 65 15.00 3.97 -1.37
CA PHE A 65 14.09 4.69 -2.24
C PHE A 65 14.84 5.65 -3.14
N GLN A 66 14.22 6.01 -4.27
CA GLN A 66 14.74 7.03 -5.16
C GLN A 66 14.10 8.38 -4.83
N ARG A 67 14.92 9.40 -4.64
CA ARG A 67 14.49 10.78 -4.60
C ARG A 67 14.67 11.39 -5.98
N ILE A 68 13.60 11.96 -6.54
CA ILE A 68 13.70 12.69 -7.80
C ILE A 68 14.35 14.04 -7.48
N GLY A 69 15.64 14.15 -7.75
CA GLY A 69 16.38 15.40 -7.65
C GLY A 69 16.29 16.20 -8.95
N TYR A 70 16.74 17.45 -8.91
CA TYR A 70 16.71 18.40 -10.05
C TYR A 70 17.49 17.94 -11.29
N ARG A 71 18.42 16.96 -11.16
CA ARG A 71 19.32 16.51 -12.23
C ARG A 71 19.33 15.00 -12.48
N SER A 72 19.06 14.19 -11.46
CA SER A 72 18.98 12.73 -11.58
C SER A 72 18.32 12.13 -10.34
N PRO A 73 17.68 10.94 -10.44
CA PRO A 73 17.21 10.22 -9.27
C PRO A 73 18.41 9.83 -8.39
N GLU A 74 18.36 10.19 -7.11
CA GLU A 74 19.35 9.75 -6.13
C GLU A 74 18.79 8.61 -5.30
N TRP A 75 19.60 7.58 -5.11
CA TRP A 75 19.28 6.46 -4.24
C TRP A 75 19.60 6.79 -2.78
N HIS A 76 18.61 6.60 -1.91
CA HIS A 76 18.76 6.76 -0.47
C HIS A 76 18.45 5.42 0.22
N PRO A 77 19.35 4.90 1.08
CA PRO A 77 19.07 3.71 1.87
C PRO A 77 17.97 4.01 2.90
N MET A 78 17.09 3.06 3.13
CA MET A 78 16.20 3.08 4.30
C MET A 78 17.01 2.82 5.57
N THR A 79 16.61 3.46 6.66
CA THR A 79 17.27 3.33 7.98
C THR A 79 16.24 3.23 9.09
N GLY A 80 16.63 2.61 10.21
CA GLY A 80 15.79 2.48 11.40
C GLY A 80 14.62 1.51 11.25
N HIS A 81 13.58 1.71 12.05
CA HIS A 81 12.39 0.87 12.03
C HIS A 81 11.50 1.21 10.83
N VAL A 82 11.02 0.15 10.16
CA VAL A 82 10.13 0.22 9.00
C VAL A 82 8.90 -0.64 9.23
N LEU A 83 7.78 -0.20 8.70
CA LEU A 83 6.62 -1.08 8.51
C LEU A 83 6.93 -2.09 7.42
N VAL A 84 6.51 -3.32 7.62
CA VAL A 84 6.62 -4.41 6.66
C VAL A 84 5.21 -4.90 6.33
N VAL A 85 4.79 -4.67 5.11
CA VAL A 85 3.45 -4.99 4.61
C VAL A 85 3.54 -6.20 3.69
N PRO A 86 3.00 -7.37 4.09
CA PRO A 86 3.00 -8.55 3.23
C PRO A 86 2.04 -8.36 2.06
N MET A 87 2.52 -8.62 0.85
CA MET A 87 1.72 -8.51 -0.36
C MET A 87 1.43 -9.90 -0.92
N TRP A 88 0.15 -10.16 -1.15
CA TRP A 88 -0.36 -11.43 -1.65
C TRP A 88 -0.54 -11.39 -3.16
N ASN A 89 -0.24 -12.48 -3.84
CA ASN A 89 -0.50 -12.65 -5.25
C ASN A 89 -1.02 -14.07 -5.49
N GLU A 90 -2.13 -14.20 -6.21
CA GLU A 90 -2.80 -15.50 -6.45
C GLU A 90 -3.01 -16.32 -5.16
N GLY A 91 -3.34 -15.65 -4.05
CA GLY A 91 -3.59 -16.30 -2.75
C GLY A 91 -2.35 -16.70 -1.96
N GLN A 92 -1.15 -16.43 -2.45
CA GLN A 92 0.12 -16.71 -1.78
C GLN A 92 0.88 -15.43 -1.45
N LEU A 93 1.71 -15.48 -0.41
CA LEU A 93 2.65 -14.38 -0.13
C LEU A 93 3.58 -14.24 -1.33
N GLY A 94 3.56 -13.08 -2.00
CA GLY A 94 4.35 -12.84 -3.22
C GLY A 94 5.58 -11.97 -2.97
N THR A 95 5.41 -10.92 -2.16
CA THR A 95 6.45 -9.91 -1.94
C THR A 95 6.13 -9.08 -0.68
N LEU A 96 6.94 -8.07 -0.40
CA LEU A 96 6.77 -7.15 0.73
C LEU A 96 6.92 -5.70 0.28
N GLU A 97 6.14 -4.79 0.88
CA GLU A 97 6.42 -3.34 0.86
C GLU A 97 6.99 -2.93 2.22
N PHE A 98 8.00 -2.07 2.19
CA PHE A 98 8.62 -1.45 3.35
C PHE A 98 8.27 0.03 3.35
N ILE A 99 7.86 0.55 4.51
CA ILE A 99 7.51 1.97 4.66
C ILE A 99 8.27 2.51 5.87
N ASP A 100 9.12 3.51 5.66
CA ASP A 100 9.87 4.14 6.74
C ASP A 100 9.03 5.16 7.54
N ALA A 101 9.60 5.71 8.59
CA ALA A 101 8.95 6.72 9.42
C ALA A 101 8.54 7.99 8.64
N ALA A 102 9.27 8.35 7.58
CA ALA A 102 8.96 9.48 6.72
C ALA A 102 7.91 9.17 5.65
N GLY A 103 7.60 7.88 5.44
CA GLY A 103 6.64 7.41 4.44
C GLY A 103 7.27 7.08 3.08
N HIS A 104 8.59 7.00 3.00
CA HIS A 104 9.24 6.47 1.82
C HIS A 104 8.99 4.97 1.72
N LYS A 105 8.85 4.49 0.51
CA LYS A 105 8.45 3.12 0.21
C LYS A 105 9.53 2.38 -0.57
N SER A 106 9.69 1.10 -0.29
CA SER A 106 10.57 0.19 -1.02
C SER A 106 9.92 -1.18 -1.12
N PHE A 107 10.00 -1.81 -2.26
CA PHE A 107 9.55 -3.19 -2.42
C PHE A 107 10.71 -4.17 -2.26
N LEU A 108 10.39 -5.42 -1.94
CA LEU A 108 11.36 -6.50 -1.94
C LEU A 108 12.02 -6.58 -3.33
N PRO A 109 13.37 -6.39 -3.43
CA PRO A 109 14.05 -6.37 -4.71
C PRO A 109 13.82 -7.65 -5.51
N LYS A 110 13.69 -7.51 -6.84
CA LYS A 110 13.48 -8.60 -7.82
C LYS A 110 12.19 -9.41 -7.67
N ALA A 111 11.44 -9.29 -6.57
CA ALA A 111 10.15 -9.95 -6.42
C ALA A 111 9.09 -9.26 -7.28
N PRO A 112 8.22 -10.03 -7.98
CA PRO A 112 7.16 -9.44 -8.79
C PRO A 112 6.13 -8.71 -7.92
N THR A 113 5.83 -7.46 -8.26
CA THR A 113 4.78 -6.67 -7.59
C THR A 113 3.48 -6.63 -8.39
N ALA A 114 3.52 -7.02 -9.67
CA ALA A 114 2.37 -6.98 -10.56
C ALA A 114 1.28 -7.97 -10.12
N GLY A 115 0.09 -7.47 -9.81
CA GLY A 115 -1.02 -8.26 -9.26
C GLY A 115 -0.94 -8.52 -7.77
N ALA A 116 0.12 -8.08 -7.10
CA ALA A 116 0.23 -8.20 -5.66
C ALA A 116 -0.61 -7.14 -4.94
N TRP A 117 -1.19 -7.50 -3.80
CA TRP A 117 -2.10 -6.68 -3.02
C TRP A 117 -1.95 -6.97 -1.52
N TRP A 118 -2.40 -6.05 -0.71
CA TRP A 118 -2.60 -6.21 0.72
C TRP A 118 -4.05 -5.89 1.08
N SER A 119 -4.59 -6.47 2.14
CA SER A 119 -5.95 -6.19 2.60
C SER A 119 -5.97 -5.84 4.08
N THR A 120 -6.81 -4.90 4.44
CA THR A 120 -7.01 -4.45 5.82
C THR A 120 -7.51 -5.56 6.73
N ARG A 121 -8.28 -6.47 6.20
CA ARG A 121 -8.81 -7.66 6.90
C ARG A 121 -9.16 -8.77 5.90
N LEU A 122 -9.54 -9.93 6.40
CA LEU A 122 -10.09 -10.98 5.55
C LEU A 122 -11.36 -10.47 4.84
N ILE A 123 -11.45 -10.72 3.55
CA ILE A 123 -12.61 -10.31 2.75
C ILE A 123 -13.88 -11.00 3.24
N GLY A 124 -13.79 -12.29 3.58
CA GLY A 124 -14.88 -13.02 4.22
C GLY A 124 -16.20 -12.95 3.46
N GLU A 125 -17.27 -12.68 4.19
CA GLU A 125 -18.64 -12.57 3.65
C GLU A 125 -19.04 -11.14 3.30
N SER A 126 -18.14 -10.16 3.39
CA SER A 126 -18.46 -8.78 3.08
C SER A 126 -19.02 -8.64 1.67
N MET A 127 -20.18 -8.03 1.54
CA MET A 127 -20.81 -7.77 0.25
C MET A 127 -20.13 -6.64 -0.53
N THR A 128 -19.42 -5.76 0.16
CA THR A 128 -18.71 -4.62 -0.44
C THR A 128 -17.22 -4.72 -0.16
N ILE A 129 -16.41 -4.50 -1.19
CA ILE A 129 -14.94 -4.54 -1.13
C ILE A 129 -14.42 -3.20 -1.65
N GLY A 130 -13.63 -2.51 -0.84
CA GLY A 130 -12.89 -1.32 -1.25
C GLY A 130 -11.61 -1.69 -1.99
N ILE A 131 -11.21 -0.90 -2.99
CA ILE A 131 -9.92 -1.01 -3.68
C ILE A 131 -9.29 0.38 -3.70
N ALA A 132 -8.10 0.51 -3.16
CA ALA A 132 -7.34 1.75 -3.08
C ALA A 132 -5.92 1.57 -3.62
N GLU A 133 -5.23 2.67 -3.88
CA GLU A 133 -3.83 2.61 -4.29
C GLU A 133 -2.93 2.20 -3.11
N GLY A 134 -3.01 2.92 -2.00
CA GLY A 134 -2.06 2.81 -0.90
C GLY A 134 -2.65 2.23 0.39
N VAL A 135 -1.74 1.77 1.27
CA VAL A 135 -2.09 1.17 2.56
C VAL A 135 -2.81 2.17 3.48
N ALA A 136 -2.36 3.43 3.57
CA ALA A 136 -2.98 4.42 4.44
C ALA A 136 -4.43 4.73 4.01
N THR A 137 -4.66 4.88 2.70
CA THR A 137 -6.00 5.05 2.12
C THR A 137 -6.89 3.86 2.46
N ALA A 138 -6.40 2.63 2.24
CA ALA A 138 -7.16 1.42 2.54
C ALA A 138 -7.54 1.33 4.03
N LEU A 139 -6.60 1.67 4.93
CA LEU A 139 -6.85 1.69 6.37
C LEU A 139 -7.89 2.74 6.78
N SER A 140 -7.86 3.93 6.17
CA SER A 140 -8.86 4.99 6.44
C SER A 140 -10.26 4.58 6.00
N ILE A 141 -10.37 3.96 4.83
CA ILE A 141 -11.64 3.44 4.31
C ILE A 141 -12.22 2.36 5.25
N ASP A 142 -11.40 1.38 5.63
CA ASP A 142 -11.82 0.33 6.55
C ASP A 142 -12.25 0.91 7.91
N LEU A 143 -11.47 1.83 8.47
CA LEU A 143 -11.72 2.44 9.77
C LEU A 143 -13.06 3.17 9.80
N VAL A 144 -13.39 3.93 8.76
CA VAL A 144 -14.55 4.82 8.75
C VAL A 144 -15.77 4.14 8.14
N ARG A 145 -15.61 3.42 7.04
CA ARG A 145 -16.72 2.78 6.31
C ARG A 145 -17.02 1.35 6.77
N GLY A 146 -16.13 0.75 7.57
CA GLY A 146 -16.30 -0.61 8.09
C GLY A 146 -16.27 -1.71 7.00
N ILE A 147 -15.76 -1.40 5.81
CA ILE A 147 -15.64 -2.37 4.71
C ILE A 147 -14.18 -2.83 4.55
N PRO A 148 -13.92 -4.10 4.25
CA PRO A 148 -12.57 -4.54 3.91
C PRO A 148 -12.08 -3.75 2.69
N CYS A 149 -10.86 -3.25 2.77
CA CYS A 149 -10.26 -2.49 1.70
C CYS A 149 -8.92 -3.09 1.27
N VAL A 150 -8.73 -3.19 -0.02
CA VAL A 150 -7.54 -3.76 -0.66
C VAL A 150 -6.66 -2.62 -1.15
N ALA A 151 -5.38 -2.64 -0.76
CA ALA A 151 -4.36 -1.78 -1.31
C ALA A 151 -3.66 -2.47 -2.48
N ALA A 152 -3.69 -1.86 -3.66
CA ALA A 152 -3.03 -2.35 -4.86
C ALA A 152 -1.54 -1.96 -4.94
N MET A 153 -1.06 -1.15 -4.00
CA MET A 153 0.31 -0.69 -3.78
C MET A 153 0.87 0.27 -4.85
N SER A 154 0.17 0.43 -5.96
CA SER A 154 0.42 1.48 -6.97
C SER A 154 -0.79 1.67 -7.88
N CYS A 155 -0.94 2.86 -8.47
CA CYS A 155 -2.04 3.15 -9.39
C CYS A 155 -2.06 2.20 -10.59
N GLY A 156 -0.90 1.94 -11.23
CA GLY A 156 -0.80 1.05 -12.39
C GLY A 156 -1.16 -0.41 -12.10
N ASN A 157 -1.13 -0.83 -10.82
CA ASN A 157 -1.51 -2.18 -10.41
C ASN A 157 -3.01 -2.33 -10.10
N MET A 158 -3.72 -1.22 -9.84
CA MET A 158 -5.14 -1.25 -9.46
C MET A 158 -6.03 -2.02 -10.45
N PRO A 159 -5.92 -1.86 -11.78
CA PRO A 159 -6.77 -2.59 -12.71
C PRO A 159 -6.56 -4.11 -12.65
N ARG A 160 -5.31 -4.56 -12.45
CA ARG A 160 -4.99 -5.99 -12.34
C ARG A 160 -5.56 -6.58 -11.06
N VAL A 161 -5.38 -5.89 -9.93
CA VAL A 161 -5.93 -6.30 -8.62
C VAL A 161 -7.45 -6.32 -8.67
N ALA A 162 -8.09 -5.26 -9.18
CA ALA A 162 -9.54 -5.19 -9.32
C ALA A 162 -10.11 -6.34 -10.16
N GLY A 163 -9.46 -6.66 -11.29
CA GLY A 163 -9.86 -7.78 -12.13
C GLY A 163 -9.67 -9.14 -11.46
N TRP A 164 -8.64 -9.30 -10.65
CA TRP A 164 -8.46 -10.52 -9.87
C TRP A 164 -9.59 -10.69 -8.84
N PHE A 165 -9.90 -9.63 -8.07
CA PHE A 165 -10.98 -9.65 -7.09
C PHE A 165 -12.36 -9.90 -7.72
N ALA A 166 -12.67 -9.28 -8.84
CA ALA A 166 -13.94 -9.50 -9.54
C ALA A 166 -14.14 -10.96 -9.98
N ARG A 167 -13.07 -11.63 -10.40
CA ARG A 167 -13.14 -13.06 -10.77
C ARG A 167 -13.30 -13.99 -9.58
N HIS A 168 -12.66 -13.69 -8.45
CA HIS A 168 -12.64 -14.57 -7.27
C HIS A 168 -13.80 -14.32 -6.30
N TRP A 169 -14.42 -13.16 -6.36
CA TRP A 169 -15.59 -12.77 -5.57
C TRP A 169 -16.73 -12.26 -6.46
N PRO A 170 -17.29 -13.13 -7.33
CA PRO A 170 -18.40 -12.73 -8.18
C PRO A 170 -19.62 -12.36 -7.34
N GLY A 171 -20.38 -11.36 -7.80
CA GLY A 171 -21.56 -10.85 -7.08
C GLY A 171 -21.27 -9.88 -5.93
N ARG A 172 -20.02 -9.59 -5.62
CA ARG A 172 -19.66 -8.53 -4.68
C ARG A 172 -19.73 -7.15 -5.33
N GLN A 173 -19.99 -6.14 -4.50
CA GLN A 173 -19.91 -4.74 -4.90
C GLN A 173 -18.47 -4.24 -4.72
N PHE A 174 -17.94 -3.56 -5.73
CA PHE A 174 -16.62 -2.96 -5.66
C PHE A 174 -16.72 -1.44 -5.62
N VAL A 175 -15.92 -0.83 -4.75
CA VAL A 175 -15.74 0.63 -4.68
C VAL A 175 -14.26 0.92 -4.85
N VAL A 176 -13.91 1.61 -5.92
CA VAL A 176 -12.54 2.01 -6.21
C VAL A 176 -12.32 3.43 -5.70
N PHE A 177 -11.43 3.57 -4.74
CA PHE A 177 -11.06 4.84 -4.13
C PHE A 177 -9.81 5.37 -4.82
N SER A 178 -10.01 6.42 -5.61
CA SER A 178 -8.93 7.04 -6.39
C SER A 178 -8.21 8.12 -5.60
N ASP A 179 -6.93 8.29 -5.88
CA ASP A 179 -6.21 9.51 -5.57
C ASP A 179 -6.48 10.55 -6.65
N VAL A 180 -6.40 11.83 -6.30
CA VAL A 180 -6.54 12.95 -7.25
C VAL A 180 -5.28 13.08 -8.12
N GLY A 181 -5.46 13.27 -9.40
CA GLY A 181 -4.35 13.49 -10.34
C GLY A 181 -3.87 12.21 -11.03
N ASN A 182 -2.59 11.87 -10.90
CA ASN A 182 -1.96 10.81 -11.70
C ASN A 182 -2.58 9.42 -11.56
N GLY A 183 -3.18 9.10 -10.42
CA GLY A 183 -3.82 7.80 -10.14
C GLY A 183 -5.21 7.63 -10.77
N GLU A 184 -5.90 8.72 -11.11
CA GLU A 184 -7.31 8.70 -11.52
C GLU A 184 -7.57 7.86 -12.78
N LYS A 185 -6.70 7.94 -13.77
CA LYS A 185 -6.83 7.17 -15.01
C LYS A 185 -6.85 5.66 -14.76
N ASP A 186 -5.97 5.17 -13.91
CA ASP A 186 -5.88 3.75 -13.60
C ASP A 186 -6.96 3.29 -12.63
N ALA A 187 -7.40 4.16 -11.71
CA ALA A 187 -8.56 3.91 -10.87
C ALA A 187 -9.86 3.78 -11.69
N ARG A 188 -10.07 4.63 -12.71
CA ARG A 188 -11.18 4.50 -13.65
C ARG A 188 -11.16 3.17 -14.41
N LYS A 189 -9.98 2.72 -14.87
CA LYS A 189 -9.82 1.40 -15.49
C LYS A 189 -10.13 0.28 -14.49
N ALA A 190 -9.67 0.40 -13.26
CA ALA A 190 -9.94 -0.58 -12.21
C ALA A 190 -11.44 -0.72 -11.95
N ALA A 191 -12.16 0.41 -11.82
CA ALA A 191 -13.61 0.42 -11.65
C ALA A 191 -14.33 -0.24 -12.83
N ALA A 192 -13.93 0.08 -14.06
CA ALA A 192 -14.49 -0.55 -15.25
C ALA A 192 -14.26 -2.06 -15.31
N VAL A 193 -13.05 -2.53 -14.94
CA VAL A 193 -12.69 -3.95 -14.97
C VAL A 193 -13.46 -4.78 -13.93
N CYS A 194 -13.72 -4.23 -12.74
CA CYS A 194 -14.47 -4.95 -11.70
C CYS A 194 -15.98 -4.65 -11.70
N GLY A 195 -16.46 -3.80 -12.60
CA GLY A 195 -17.87 -3.37 -12.60
C GLY A 195 -18.23 -2.56 -11.35
N GLY A 196 -17.26 -1.93 -10.73
CA GLY A 196 -17.39 -1.16 -9.49
C GLY A 196 -17.66 0.33 -9.74
N ARG A 197 -18.01 1.03 -8.66
CA ARG A 197 -18.09 2.49 -8.70
C ARG A 197 -16.75 3.11 -8.36
N LEU A 198 -16.49 4.29 -8.90
CA LEU A 198 -15.33 5.12 -8.60
C LEU A 198 -15.71 6.22 -7.61
N GLU A 199 -14.90 6.41 -6.59
CA GLU A 199 -15.00 7.54 -5.67
C GLU A 199 -13.69 8.33 -5.67
N LEU A 200 -13.80 9.66 -5.76
CA LEU A 200 -12.67 10.59 -5.67
C LEU A 200 -12.88 11.51 -4.47
N PRO A 201 -11.82 11.81 -3.70
CA PRO A 201 -11.93 12.82 -2.65
C PRO A 201 -12.00 14.21 -3.30
N ALA A 202 -12.79 15.10 -2.71
CA ALA A 202 -12.90 16.48 -3.14
C ALA A 202 -12.31 17.40 -2.07
N PHE A 203 -11.28 18.15 -2.44
CA PHE A 203 -10.61 19.09 -1.55
C PHE A 203 -10.89 20.53 -2.02
N ALA A 204 -11.64 21.28 -1.25
CA ALA A 204 -11.93 22.68 -1.55
C ALA A 204 -12.06 23.51 -0.25
N GLY A 205 -11.71 24.79 -0.33
CA GLY A 205 -11.96 25.77 0.74
C GLY A 205 -11.40 25.32 2.10
N GLU A 206 -12.27 25.27 3.09
CA GLU A 206 -11.93 24.99 4.49
C GLU A 206 -11.22 23.63 4.68
N LEU A 207 -11.48 22.65 3.84
CA LEU A 207 -10.88 21.33 3.95
C LEU A 207 -9.39 21.33 3.62
N LEU A 208 -9.02 22.12 2.61
CA LEU A 208 -7.61 22.32 2.22
C LEU A 208 -6.82 23.00 3.35
N GLU A 209 -7.39 24.03 3.93
CA GLU A 209 -6.79 24.77 5.05
C GLU A 209 -6.66 23.87 6.29
N ALA A 210 -7.72 23.13 6.64
CA ALA A 210 -7.70 22.20 7.76
C ALA A 210 -6.63 21.11 7.61
N PHE A 211 -6.41 20.60 6.39
CA PHE A 211 -5.34 19.65 6.12
C PHE A 211 -3.95 20.25 6.36
N LYS A 212 -3.69 21.44 5.80
CA LYS A 212 -2.41 22.14 5.96
C LYS A 212 -2.11 22.48 7.42
N GLU A 213 -3.11 22.99 8.15
CA GLU A 213 -3.00 23.27 9.58
C GLU A 213 -2.65 22.01 10.39
N ARG A 214 -3.36 20.91 10.15
CA ARG A 214 -3.17 19.65 10.91
C ARG A 214 -1.90 18.91 10.60
N THR A 215 -1.37 19.04 9.39
CA THR A 215 -0.18 18.32 8.94
C THR A 215 1.09 19.15 8.96
N GLY A 216 0.97 20.47 8.99
CA GLY A 216 2.11 21.40 8.89
C GLY A 216 2.82 21.33 7.52
N THR A 217 2.14 20.84 6.48
CA THR A 217 2.72 20.73 5.12
C THR A 217 2.12 21.74 4.17
N ASP A 218 2.92 22.25 3.24
CA ASP A 218 2.46 23.10 2.14
C ASP A 218 1.94 22.29 0.94
N LYS A 219 2.06 20.96 0.98
CA LYS A 219 1.57 20.09 -0.10
C LYS A 219 0.05 20.00 -0.05
N ASP A 220 -0.55 20.01 -1.21
CA ASP A 220 -1.98 19.76 -1.33
C ASP A 220 -2.33 18.30 -1.05
N PRO A 221 -3.48 18.04 -0.41
CA PRO A 221 -3.99 16.70 -0.16
C PRO A 221 -4.39 16.01 -1.48
N THR A 222 -4.20 14.71 -1.56
CA THR A 222 -4.44 13.98 -2.81
C THR A 222 -5.24 12.69 -2.63
N ASP A 223 -5.31 12.14 -1.42
CA ASP A 223 -5.91 10.83 -1.18
C ASP A 223 -6.95 10.82 -0.06
N TRP A 224 -7.67 9.72 0.11
CA TRP A 224 -8.70 9.58 1.14
C TRP A 224 -8.16 9.55 2.55
N ASN A 225 -6.90 9.17 2.76
CA ASN A 225 -6.27 9.33 4.07
C ASN A 225 -6.02 10.80 4.39
N ASP A 226 -5.61 11.59 3.40
CA ASP A 226 -5.45 13.04 3.57
C ASP A 226 -6.80 13.70 3.91
N TYR A 227 -7.90 13.25 3.27
CA TYR A 227 -9.25 13.69 3.63
C TYR A 227 -9.59 13.33 5.08
N TYR A 228 -9.34 12.09 5.47
CA TYR A 228 -9.56 11.62 6.85
C TYR A 228 -8.69 12.39 7.87
N VAL A 229 -7.43 12.67 7.56
CA VAL A 229 -6.55 13.46 8.43
C VAL A 229 -7.09 14.88 8.59
N ALA A 230 -7.64 15.47 7.52
CA ALA A 230 -8.24 16.82 7.57
C ALA A 230 -9.52 16.89 8.40
N THR A 231 -10.39 15.87 8.34
CA THR A 231 -11.74 15.92 8.94
C THR A 231 -11.94 15.03 10.15
N GLY A 232 -11.26 13.89 10.19
CA GLY A 232 -11.56 12.77 11.10
C GLY A 232 -12.66 11.84 10.58
N GLU A 233 -13.21 12.10 9.39
CA GLU A 233 -14.34 11.40 8.78
C GLU A 233 -14.08 11.15 7.29
N LEU A 234 -14.95 10.38 6.64
CA LEU A 234 -15.04 10.25 5.19
C LEU A 234 -16.49 10.47 4.76
N PRO A 235 -16.73 11.15 3.62
CA PRO A 235 -18.08 11.40 3.13
C PRO A 235 -18.80 10.13 2.69
#